data_88ca3fe8f88a41d99db7d81931c81e77
#
_entry.id   88ca3fe8f88a41d99db7d81931c81e77
#
_cell.length_a   1.000
_cell.length_b   1.000
_cell.length_c   1.000
_cell.angle_alpha   90.00
_cell.angle_beta   90.00
_cell.angle_gamma   90.00
#
_symmetry.space_group_name_H-M   'P 1'
#
loop_
_entity.id
_entity.type
_entity.pdbx_description
1 polymer ?
#
loop_
_entity_poly.entity_id
_entity_poly.type
_entity_poly.pdbx_seq_one_letter_code
_entity_poly.pdbx_strand_id
1 'polypeptide(L)'
;MMQKTLPSTALVCALLLLLSFLPLRLQAQWTADILPGYSQCTIPLRSDSQGATVATLVRHDSLSQSPRALLYVHGYNDYFFQRALGDSVTQHGLAFYALDLRRYGRSLRPHQDAFSISNLRAYYEELSKALQQIRQEGAKEIFLMAHSTGGLITSLYLHDTQNRDSITGFILNSPFLDFNFTKAEERYILPMLAQAGKIIPSKVVVGRSKTPDLYAQSLLKKYHGKWDYDTEWKKDFGHPIRLAWLRAIRSGHQRVQRGLQLSMPILLMSSDKSLRAAGTWRPEYGEADLVLDVEDIQRYGRRLGSHVEAVRIPRGLHDLFLSTDSTAYELAYQHLFSFLDTFAH
;
A
#
# COMPACT_ATOMS: atom_id res chain seq x y z
N MET A 1 73.79 2.40 -10.18
CA MET A 1 72.35 1.99 -10.22
C MET A 1 71.63 2.82 -9.13
N MET A 2 71.00 3.92 -9.51
CA MET A 2 70.25 4.75 -8.55
C MET A 2 68.78 4.35 -8.56
N GLN A 3 68.26 3.76 -7.47
CA GLN A 3 66.86 3.55 -7.26
C GLN A 3 66.18 4.88 -6.92
N LYS A 4 65.34 5.37 -7.81
CA LYS A 4 64.42 6.53 -7.54
C LYS A 4 63.28 6.06 -6.68
N THR A 5 63.29 6.36 -5.40
CA THR A 5 62.14 6.24 -4.53
C THR A 5 61.13 7.36 -4.88
N LEU A 6 59.89 6.95 -5.23
CA LEU A 6 58.76 7.86 -5.45
C LEU A 6 58.45 8.58 -4.12
N PRO A 7 58.17 9.88 -4.14
CA PRO A 7 57.90 10.64 -2.93
C PRO A 7 56.60 10.19 -2.26
N SER A 8 56.62 9.99 -0.96
CA SER A 8 55.50 9.54 -0.11
C SER A 8 54.22 10.40 -0.21
N THR A 9 54.34 11.62 -0.67
CA THR A 9 53.24 12.57 -0.91
C THR A 9 52.31 12.12 -2.06
N ALA A 10 52.81 11.48 -3.11
CA ALA A 10 51.98 11.00 -4.22
C ALA A 10 51.08 9.83 -3.80
N LEU A 11 51.56 8.97 -2.90
CA LEU A 11 50.79 7.84 -2.37
C LEU A 11 49.66 8.29 -1.43
N VAL A 12 49.91 9.34 -0.61
CA VAL A 12 48.91 9.92 0.28
C VAL A 12 47.82 10.65 -0.51
N CYS A 13 48.17 11.40 -1.56
CA CYS A 13 47.20 12.05 -2.43
C CYS A 13 46.32 11.03 -3.20
N ALA A 14 46.90 9.92 -3.65
CA ALA A 14 46.15 8.83 -4.31
C ALA A 14 45.17 8.12 -3.36
N LEU A 15 45.56 7.91 -2.09
CA LEU A 15 44.69 7.35 -1.06
C LEU A 15 43.54 8.30 -0.69
N LEU A 16 43.78 9.59 -0.60
CA LEU A 16 42.76 10.62 -0.33
C LEU A 16 41.80 10.77 -1.49
N LEU A 17 42.22 10.62 -2.74
CA LEU A 17 41.35 10.59 -3.93
C LEU A 17 40.53 9.32 -4.01
N LEU A 18 41.03 8.17 -3.59
CA LEU A 18 40.27 6.92 -3.51
C LEU A 18 39.18 6.94 -2.41
N LEU A 19 39.43 7.63 -1.30
CA LEU A 19 38.44 7.80 -0.24
C LEU A 19 37.30 8.78 -0.62
N SER A 20 37.53 9.70 -1.55
CA SER A 20 36.51 10.63 -2.05
C SER A 20 35.52 9.99 -3.05
N PHE A 21 35.81 8.80 -3.56
CA PHE A 21 34.91 8.01 -4.41
C PHE A 21 34.11 6.93 -3.68
N LEU A 22 34.24 6.80 -2.36
CA LEU A 22 33.29 6.00 -1.62
C LEU A 22 31.91 6.69 -1.74
N PRO A 23 30.90 6.05 -2.34
CA PRO A 23 29.57 6.64 -2.39
C PRO A 23 29.14 6.86 -0.93
N LEU A 24 28.97 8.11 -0.55
CA LEU A 24 28.26 8.43 0.68
C LEU A 24 26.90 7.73 0.57
N ARG A 25 26.75 6.56 1.21
CA ARG A 25 25.44 5.98 1.42
C ARG A 25 24.67 6.99 2.24
N LEU A 26 23.83 7.80 1.60
CA LEU A 26 22.83 8.58 2.32
C LEU A 26 21.99 7.57 3.09
N GLN A 27 22.35 7.38 4.34
CA GLN A 27 21.57 6.57 5.26
C GLN A 27 20.25 7.32 5.48
N ALA A 28 19.13 6.61 5.37
CA ALA A 28 17.82 7.21 5.60
C ALA A 28 17.81 7.89 6.98
N GLN A 29 17.43 9.16 7.00
CA GLN A 29 17.31 9.89 8.25
C GLN A 29 15.95 9.56 8.88
N TRP A 30 15.96 8.70 9.88
CA TRP A 30 14.79 8.36 10.66
C TRP A 30 14.52 9.42 11.73
N THR A 31 13.25 9.82 11.85
CA THR A 31 12.75 10.73 12.90
C THR A 31 11.56 10.09 13.57
N ALA A 32 11.23 10.51 14.79
CA ALA A 32 10.05 10.01 15.47
C ALA A 32 8.79 10.23 14.62
N ASP A 33 7.94 9.22 14.56
CA ASP A 33 6.63 9.30 13.92
C ASP A 33 5.56 9.85 14.88
N ILE A 34 4.40 10.22 14.34
CA ILE A 34 3.21 10.58 15.13
C ILE A 34 2.67 9.40 15.94
N LEU A 35 2.95 8.16 15.50
CA LEU A 35 2.58 6.94 16.23
C LEU A 35 3.69 6.61 17.24
N PRO A 36 3.38 6.53 18.55
CA PRO A 36 4.36 6.16 19.56
C PRO A 36 4.97 4.78 19.29
N GLY A 37 6.31 4.67 19.34
CA GLY A 37 7.06 3.44 19.06
C GLY A 37 7.35 3.22 17.57
N TYR A 38 7.14 4.26 16.76
CA TYR A 38 7.44 4.24 15.33
C TYR A 38 8.35 5.41 14.93
N SER A 39 9.14 5.18 13.91
CA SER A 39 9.95 6.19 13.23
C SER A 39 9.53 6.30 11.77
N GLN A 40 9.76 7.49 11.18
CA GLN A 40 9.48 7.76 9.78
C GLN A 40 10.70 8.31 9.05
N CYS A 41 10.78 8.02 7.76
CA CYS A 41 11.79 8.62 6.88
C CYS A 41 11.14 9.10 5.58
N THR A 42 11.47 10.32 5.15
CA THR A 42 10.99 10.89 3.90
C THR A 42 11.82 10.38 2.74
N ILE A 43 11.18 9.81 1.73
CA ILE A 43 11.78 9.32 0.49
C ILE A 43 11.53 10.36 -0.62
N PRO A 44 12.56 11.12 -1.06
CA PRO A 44 12.39 12.02 -2.20
C PRO A 44 12.07 11.25 -3.49
N LEU A 45 11.12 11.76 -4.25
CA LEU A 45 10.69 11.19 -5.52
C LEU A 45 10.91 12.20 -6.65
N ARG A 46 10.80 11.74 -7.90
CA ARG A 46 10.82 12.65 -9.04
C ARG A 46 9.65 13.63 -8.95
N SER A 47 9.96 14.89 -9.13
CA SER A 47 8.94 15.94 -9.25
C SER A 47 8.01 15.66 -10.43
N ASP A 48 6.77 16.07 -10.33
CA ASP A 48 5.80 15.97 -11.39
C ASP A 48 5.08 17.32 -11.65
N SER A 49 3.94 17.30 -12.34
CA SER A 49 3.19 18.53 -12.67
C SER A 49 2.68 19.31 -11.46
N GLN A 50 2.70 18.71 -10.26
CA GLN A 50 2.34 19.38 -9.01
C GLN A 50 3.58 19.73 -8.16
N GLY A 51 4.79 19.67 -8.71
CA GLY A 51 6.03 20.04 -8.04
C GLY A 51 6.74 18.89 -7.32
N ALA A 52 7.49 19.23 -6.28
CA ALA A 52 8.26 18.26 -5.50
C ALA A 52 7.36 17.23 -4.84
N THR A 53 7.73 15.95 -4.99
CA THR A 53 6.93 14.81 -4.53
C THR A 53 7.77 13.93 -3.62
N VAL A 54 7.14 13.36 -2.61
CA VAL A 54 7.77 12.43 -1.67
C VAL A 54 6.84 11.25 -1.38
N ALA A 55 7.43 10.17 -0.87
CA ALA A 55 6.76 9.14 -0.08
C ALA A 55 7.32 9.14 1.33
N THR A 56 6.63 8.51 2.27
CA THR A 56 7.11 8.37 3.65
C THR A 56 7.09 6.90 4.03
N LEU A 57 8.26 6.39 4.39
CA LEU A 57 8.39 5.06 4.96
C LEU A 57 8.32 5.18 6.47
N VAL A 58 7.41 4.44 7.09
CA VAL A 58 7.25 4.33 8.53
C VAL A 58 7.76 2.95 8.94
N ARG A 59 8.43 2.83 10.09
CA ARG A 59 8.83 1.53 10.66
C ARG A 59 8.50 1.47 12.14
N HIS A 60 8.26 0.28 12.64
CA HIS A 60 8.27 0.03 14.07
C HIS A 60 9.72 0.08 14.60
N ASP A 61 9.95 0.71 15.75
CA ASP A 61 11.33 0.94 16.25
C ASP A 61 12.01 -0.35 16.73
N SER A 62 11.22 -1.34 17.19
CA SER A 62 11.73 -2.65 17.54
C SER A 62 11.95 -3.52 16.28
N LEU A 63 12.96 -4.38 16.31
CA LEU A 63 13.30 -5.34 15.26
C LEU A 63 13.63 -4.73 13.89
N SER A 64 14.00 -3.44 13.83
CA SER A 64 14.34 -2.76 12.57
C SER A 64 15.49 -3.42 11.77
N GLN A 65 16.26 -4.32 12.38
CA GLN A 65 17.35 -5.09 11.74
C GLN A 65 17.03 -6.58 11.62
N SER A 66 15.75 -6.98 11.75
CA SER A 66 15.36 -8.38 11.54
C SER A 66 15.63 -8.80 10.08
N PRO A 67 16.13 -10.02 9.85
CA PRO A 67 16.30 -10.55 8.49
C PRO A 67 14.97 -10.78 7.76
N ARG A 68 13.86 -10.81 8.50
CA ARG A 68 12.49 -10.93 7.96
C ARG A 68 11.73 -9.63 8.16
N ALA A 69 11.14 -9.11 7.10
CA ALA A 69 10.40 -7.85 7.14
C ALA A 69 9.04 -7.96 6.45
N LEU A 70 8.07 -7.18 6.91
CA LEU A 70 6.80 -6.99 6.25
C LEU A 70 6.66 -5.51 5.87
N LEU A 71 6.40 -5.23 4.59
CA LEU A 71 6.05 -3.91 4.08
C LEU A 71 4.54 -3.83 3.82
N TYR A 72 3.85 -2.94 4.53
CA TYR A 72 2.43 -2.65 4.34
C TYR A 72 2.22 -1.47 3.40
N VAL A 73 1.25 -1.58 2.47
CA VAL A 73 0.83 -0.52 1.53
C VAL A 73 -0.67 -0.31 1.64
N HIS A 74 -1.07 0.90 1.99
CA HIS A 74 -2.47 1.30 2.23
C HIS A 74 -3.30 1.44 0.94
N GLY A 75 -4.63 1.66 1.10
CA GLY A 75 -5.60 1.88 0.03
C GLY A 75 -5.79 3.34 -0.40
N TYR A 76 -6.89 3.61 -1.14
CA TYR A 76 -7.35 4.95 -1.50
C TYR A 76 -8.01 5.64 -0.32
N ASN A 77 -7.86 6.97 -0.21
CA ASN A 77 -8.35 7.75 0.94
C ASN A 77 -7.91 7.13 2.27
N ASP A 78 -6.61 6.83 2.39
CA ASP A 78 -6.03 6.06 3.49
C ASP A 78 -4.58 6.49 3.77
N TYR A 79 -3.98 5.99 4.83
CA TYR A 79 -2.58 6.12 5.22
C TYR A 79 -2.28 5.08 6.31
N PHE A 80 -1.02 4.91 6.70
CA PHE A 80 -0.71 4.00 7.80
C PHE A 80 -1.05 4.62 9.17
N PHE A 81 -2.02 4.04 9.87
CA PHE A 81 -2.40 4.36 11.25
C PHE A 81 -2.66 3.10 12.10
N GLN A 82 -2.61 1.94 11.49
CA GLN A 82 -2.98 0.65 12.09
C GLN A 82 -1.86 0.14 13.01
N ARG A 83 -1.64 0.86 14.13
CA ARG A 83 -0.62 0.51 15.10
C ARG A 83 -0.70 -0.95 15.54
N ALA A 84 -1.91 -1.45 15.82
CA ALA A 84 -2.12 -2.84 16.24
C ALA A 84 -1.56 -3.86 15.23
N LEU A 85 -1.66 -3.58 13.92
CA LEU A 85 -1.07 -4.44 12.89
C LEU A 85 0.45 -4.44 12.98
N GLY A 86 1.09 -3.28 13.07
CA GLY A 86 2.54 -3.19 13.16
C GLY A 86 3.10 -3.80 14.44
N ASP A 87 2.46 -3.52 15.58
CA ASP A 87 2.83 -4.09 16.88
C ASP A 87 2.73 -5.63 16.84
N SER A 88 1.64 -6.19 16.29
CA SER A 88 1.43 -7.64 16.19
C SER A 88 2.44 -8.33 15.27
N VAL A 89 2.74 -7.74 14.12
CA VAL A 89 3.76 -8.26 13.18
C VAL A 89 5.14 -8.23 13.83
N THR A 90 5.46 -7.16 14.57
CA THR A 90 6.74 -7.05 15.28
C THR A 90 6.83 -8.07 16.43
N GLN A 91 5.75 -8.28 17.19
CA GLN A 91 5.68 -9.33 18.22
C GLN A 91 5.84 -10.73 17.60
N HIS A 92 5.43 -10.91 16.36
CA HIS A 92 5.62 -12.17 15.61
C HIS A 92 7.04 -12.32 15.03
N GLY A 93 7.97 -11.41 15.33
CA GLY A 93 9.39 -11.52 15.00
C GLY A 93 9.81 -10.93 13.65
N LEU A 94 8.95 -10.18 12.95
CA LEU A 94 9.30 -9.50 11.71
C LEU A 94 9.54 -8.00 11.95
N ALA A 95 10.49 -7.42 11.22
CA ALA A 95 10.56 -5.96 11.11
C ALA A 95 9.33 -5.45 10.36
N PHE A 96 8.62 -4.49 10.94
CA PHE A 96 7.44 -3.92 10.31
C PHE A 96 7.74 -2.57 9.67
N TYR A 97 7.32 -2.42 8.42
CA TYR A 97 7.35 -1.19 7.65
C TYR A 97 6.00 -0.90 7.03
N ALA A 98 5.68 0.39 6.88
CA ALA A 98 4.50 0.85 6.13
C ALA A 98 4.89 2.01 5.22
N LEU A 99 4.29 2.08 4.03
CA LEU A 99 4.56 3.11 3.05
C LEU A 99 3.34 3.99 2.84
N ASP A 100 3.42 5.26 3.30
CA ASP A 100 2.46 6.28 2.85
C ASP A 100 2.88 6.71 1.44
N LEU A 101 2.04 6.36 0.45
CA LEU A 101 2.28 6.66 -0.95
C LEU A 101 2.28 8.18 -1.21
N ARG A 102 2.84 8.62 -2.34
CA ARG A 102 2.79 10.03 -2.75
C ARG A 102 1.38 10.60 -2.64
N ARG A 103 1.24 11.79 -2.03
CA ARG A 103 -0.03 12.52 -1.83
C ARG A 103 -1.02 11.86 -0.89
N TYR A 104 -0.52 10.98 -0.01
CA TYR A 104 -1.29 10.35 1.06
C TYR A 104 -0.64 10.63 2.41
N GLY A 105 -1.43 10.74 3.46
CA GLY A 105 -0.97 10.83 4.83
C GLY A 105 0.22 11.76 5.02
N ARG A 106 1.31 11.23 5.57
CA ARG A 106 2.59 11.94 5.82
C ARG A 106 3.26 12.46 4.55
N SER A 107 2.92 11.90 3.41
CA SER A 107 3.53 12.23 2.11
C SER A 107 2.84 13.39 1.39
N LEU A 108 1.64 13.77 1.83
CA LEU A 108 0.89 14.88 1.23
C LEU A 108 1.58 16.23 1.52
N ARG A 109 1.72 17.07 0.50
CA ARG A 109 2.28 18.42 0.62
C ARG A 109 1.18 19.48 0.39
N PRO A 110 1.25 20.67 1.03
CA PRO A 110 0.19 21.68 0.98
C PRO A 110 -0.22 22.13 -0.43
N HIS A 111 0.69 22.05 -1.39
CA HIS A 111 0.45 22.48 -2.77
C HIS A 111 -0.15 21.38 -3.66
N GLN A 112 -0.38 20.18 -3.12
CA GLN A 112 -0.79 19.00 -3.88
C GLN A 112 -2.28 18.69 -3.72
N ASP A 113 -2.87 18.18 -4.79
CA ASP A 113 -4.19 17.53 -4.74
C ASP A 113 -4.03 16.14 -4.11
N ALA A 114 -4.65 15.90 -2.94
CA ALA A 114 -4.62 14.61 -2.27
C ALA A 114 -5.08 13.48 -3.21
N PHE A 115 -4.45 12.30 -3.10
CA PHE A 115 -4.77 11.05 -3.80
C PHE A 115 -4.73 11.12 -5.34
N SER A 116 -4.33 12.25 -5.90
CA SER A 116 -4.37 12.49 -7.33
C SER A 116 -3.27 11.71 -8.06
N ILE A 117 -3.66 10.94 -9.06
CA ILE A 117 -2.76 10.18 -9.94
C ILE A 117 -3.40 10.01 -11.32
N SER A 118 -2.61 9.96 -12.37
CA SER A 118 -3.04 9.69 -13.74
C SER A 118 -2.44 8.41 -14.33
N ASN A 119 -1.44 7.83 -13.66
CA ASN A 119 -0.77 6.61 -14.06
C ASN A 119 -0.27 5.85 -12.83
N LEU A 120 -0.74 4.62 -12.64
CA LEU A 120 -0.37 3.80 -11.48
C LEU A 120 1.11 3.44 -11.43
N ARG A 121 1.82 3.45 -12.57
CA ARG A 121 3.27 3.22 -12.61
C ARG A 121 4.08 4.30 -11.87
N ALA A 122 3.49 5.47 -11.62
CA ALA A 122 4.15 6.49 -10.83
C ALA A 122 4.47 6.01 -9.41
N TYR A 123 3.64 5.12 -8.83
CA TYR A 123 3.88 4.52 -7.52
C TYR A 123 5.04 3.51 -7.48
N TYR A 124 5.55 3.06 -8.63
CA TYR A 124 6.63 2.07 -8.67
C TYR A 124 7.96 2.62 -8.14
N GLU A 125 8.17 3.93 -8.24
CA GLU A 125 9.37 4.57 -7.74
C GLU A 125 9.46 4.47 -6.21
N GLU A 126 8.39 4.83 -5.49
CA GLU A 126 8.38 4.75 -4.03
C GLU A 126 8.42 3.31 -3.51
N LEU A 127 7.71 2.38 -4.17
CA LEU A 127 7.78 0.95 -3.82
C LEU A 127 9.20 0.41 -3.96
N SER A 128 9.89 0.73 -5.08
CA SER A 128 11.26 0.30 -5.30
C SER A 128 12.23 0.89 -4.28
N LYS A 129 12.09 2.19 -3.96
CA LYS A 129 12.94 2.86 -2.96
C LYS A 129 12.69 2.34 -1.54
N ALA A 130 11.42 2.09 -1.18
CA ALA A 130 11.07 1.49 0.11
C ALA A 130 11.67 0.09 0.26
N LEU A 131 11.50 -0.79 -0.73
CA LEU A 131 12.10 -2.13 -0.72
C LEU A 131 13.63 -2.09 -0.69
N GLN A 132 14.24 -1.14 -1.40
CA GLN A 132 15.69 -0.94 -1.35
C GLN A 132 16.14 -0.54 0.05
N GLN A 133 15.44 0.40 0.71
CA GLN A 133 15.76 0.84 2.08
C GLN A 133 15.64 -0.33 3.06
N ILE A 134 14.57 -1.11 3.00
CA ILE A 134 14.33 -2.27 3.87
C ILE A 134 15.48 -3.30 3.73
N ARG A 135 15.94 -3.55 2.49
CA ARG A 135 17.10 -4.43 2.26
C ARG A 135 18.40 -3.86 2.81
N GLN A 136 18.61 -2.55 2.70
CA GLN A 136 19.79 -1.87 3.25
C GLN A 136 19.82 -1.93 4.79
N GLU A 137 18.68 -2.06 5.43
CA GLU A 137 18.55 -2.28 6.88
C GLU A 137 18.71 -3.75 7.29
N GLY A 138 18.95 -4.66 6.35
CA GLY A 138 19.34 -6.03 6.65
C GLY A 138 18.29 -7.10 6.32
N ALA A 139 17.10 -6.72 5.87
CA ALA A 139 16.08 -7.70 5.51
C ALA A 139 16.49 -8.53 4.30
N LYS A 140 16.40 -9.84 4.45
CA LYS A 140 16.67 -10.86 3.41
C LYS A 140 15.37 -11.42 2.85
N GLU A 141 14.37 -11.61 3.72
CA GLU A 141 13.04 -12.07 3.38
C GLU A 141 12.05 -10.90 3.55
N ILE A 142 11.36 -10.55 2.49
CA ILE A 142 10.41 -9.45 2.50
C ILE A 142 9.03 -9.97 2.11
N PHE A 143 8.07 -9.79 3.00
CA PHE A 143 6.66 -9.98 2.74
C PHE A 143 6.05 -8.63 2.36
N LEU A 144 5.29 -8.61 1.27
CA LEU A 144 4.57 -7.41 0.83
C LEU A 144 3.09 -7.59 1.16
N MET A 145 2.56 -6.72 2.01
CA MET A 145 1.14 -6.71 2.36
C MET A 145 0.49 -5.45 1.81
N ALA A 146 -0.68 -5.58 1.19
CA ALA A 146 -1.34 -4.45 0.59
C ALA A 146 -2.87 -4.49 0.75
N HIS A 147 -3.45 -3.32 1.03
CA HIS A 147 -4.89 -3.15 1.19
C HIS A 147 -5.52 -2.43 -0.01
N SER A 148 -6.68 -2.91 -0.46
CA SER A 148 -7.55 -2.22 -1.42
C SER A 148 -6.82 -1.75 -2.69
N THR A 149 -6.78 -0.44 -2.99
CA THR A 149 -6.03 0.14 -4.13
C THR A 149 -4.55 -0.15 -4.06
N GLY A 150 -3.96 -0.24 -2.85
CA GLY A 150 -2.59 -0.70 -2.66
C GLY A 150 -2.38 -2.10 -3.23
N GLY A 151 -3.37 -2.99 -3.08
CA GLY A 151 -3.35 -4.34 -3.66
C GLY A 151 -3.30 -4.34 -5.20
N LEU A 152 -4.05 -3.44 -5.84
CA LEU A 152 -3.96 -3.25 -7.30
C LEU A 152 -2.57 -2.74 -7.72
N ILE A 153 -2.08 -1.71 -7.04
CA ILE A 153 -0.79 -1.06 -7.35
C ILE A 153 0.36 -2.05 -7.21
N THR A 154 0.41 -2.77 -6.07
CA THR A 154 1.49 -3.72 -5.77
C THR A 154 1.45 -4.96 -6.65
N SER A 155 0.25 -5.46 -7.01
CA SER A 155 0.09 -6.56 -7.97
C SER A 155 0.68 -6.20 -9.34
N LEU A 156 0.38 -4.99 -9.83
CA LEU A 156 0.92 -4.49 -11.09
C LEU A 156 2.44 -4.22 -11.01
N TYR A 157 2.90 -3.69 -9.89
CA TYR A 157 4.32 -3.46 -9.64
C TYR A 157 5.13 -4.75 -9.68
N LEU A 158 4.67 -5.80 -8.98
CA LEU A 158 5.33 -7.11 -8.98
C LEU A 158 5.34 -7.76 -10.38
N HIS A 159 4.26 -7.56 -11.15
CA HIS A 159 4.20 -8.06 -12.52
C HIS A 159 5.16 -7.33 -13.47
N ASP A 160 5.26 -6.00 -13.35
CA ASP A 160 5.99 -5.13 -14.28
C ASP A 160 7.49 -5.02 -13.98
N THR A 161 7.94 -5.45 -12.81
CA THR A 161 9.32 -5.28 -12.35
C THR A 161 9.97 -6.60 -11.96
N GLN A 162 11.30 -6.62 -11.96
CA GLN A 162 12.08 -7.77 -11.46
C GLN A 162 12.07 -7.89 -9.93
N ASN A 163 11.53 -6.93 -9.21
CA ASN A 163 11.46 -6.98 -7.74
C ASN A 163 10.58 -8.12 -7.21
N ARG A 164 9.74 -8.73 -8.07
CA ARG A 164 8.96 -9.93 -7.73
C ARG A 164 9.82 -11.07 -7.20
N ASP A 165 11.02 -11.25 -7.76
CA ASP A 165 11.91 -12.36 -7.41
C ASP A 165 12.55 -12.19 -6.02
N SER A 166 12.35 -11.05 -5.40
CA SER A 166 12.88 -10.71 -4.07
C SER A 166 11.78 -10.56 -3.01
N ILE A 167 10.55 -10.93 -3.34
CA ILE A 167 9.41 -10.96 -2.41
C ILE A 167 9.13 -12.41 -2.04
N THR A 168 9.23 -12.70 -0.74
CA THR A 168 9.04 -14.03 -0.18
C THR A 168 7.57 -14.47 -0.22
N GLY A 169 6.65 -13.56 0.10
CA GLY A 169 5.21 -13.80 0.07
C GLY A 169 4.43 -12.49 -0.13
N PHE A 170 3.25 -12.59 -0.72
CA PHE A 170 2.39 -11.46 -1.02
C PHE A 170 1.03 -11.60 -0.34
N ILE A 171 0.65 -10.64 0.50
CA ILE A 171 -0.57 -10.64 1.28
C ILE A 171 -1.50 -9.55 0.76
N LEU A 172 -2.72 -9.93 0.39
CA LEU A 172 -3.73 -9.05 -0.15
C LEU A 172 -4.94 -8.98 0.79
N ASN A 173 -5.16 -7.82 1.37
CA ASN A 173 -6.31 -7.49 2.20
C ASN A 173 -7.33 -6.73 1.36
N SER A 174 -8.39 -7.41 0.94
CA SER A 174 -9.48 -6.88 0.11
C SER A 174 -8.99 -6.05 -1.09
N PRO A 175 -8.16 -6.61 -2.00
CA PRO A 175 -7.56 -5.84 -3.08
C PRO A 175 -8.60 -5.31 -4.07
N PHE A 176 -8.41 -4.08 -4.55
CA PHE A 176 -9.30 -3.42 -5.50
C PHE A 176 -9.03 -3.89 -6.94
N LEU A 177 -9.63 -5.03 -7.31
CA LEU A 177 -9.39 -5.69 -8.61
C LEU A 177 -10.50 -5.44 -9.64
N ASP A 178 -11.64 -4.90 -9.22
CA ASP A 178 -12.72 -4.41 -10.08
C ASP A 178 -13.54 -3.34 -9.37
N PHE A 179 -14.28 -2.54 -10.14
CA PHE A 179 -15.22 -1.58 -9.59
C PHE A 179 -16.50 -2.29 -9.12
N ASN A 180 -17.07 -1.84 -8.00
CA ASN A 180 -18.37 -2.31 -7.53
C ASN A 180 -19.51 -1.58 -8.28
N PHE A 181 -19.54 -1.77 -9.59
CA PHE A 181 -20.55 -1.22 -10.50
C PHE A 181 -21.51 -2.29 -11.00
N THR A 182 -22.65 -1.85 -11.55
CA THR A 182 -23.49 -2.75 -12.31
C THR A 182 -22.85 -3.11 -13.66
N LYS A 183 -23.20 -4.28 -14.22
CA LYS A 183 -22.67 -4.69 -15.55
C LYS A 183 -22.94 -3.67 -16.65
N ALA A 184 -24.05 -2.91 -16.55
CA ALA A 184 -24.37 -1.85 -17.51
C ALA A 184 -23.44 -0.64 -17.34
N GLU A 185 -23.14 -0.24 -16.11
CA GLU A 185 -22.19 0.86 -15.83
C GLU A 185 -20.77 0.48 -16.29
N GLU A 186 -20.32 -0.74 -16.03
CA GLU A 186 -19.01 -1.23 -16.49
C GLU A 186 -18.90 -1.29 -18.01
N ARG A 187 -19.97 -1.70 -18.67
CA ARG A 187 -19.95 -1.89 -20.14
C ARG A 187 -20.05 -0.58 -20.92
N TYR A 188 -20.82 0.39 -20.42
CA TYR A 188 -21.16 1.60 -21.19
C TYR A 188 -20.61 2.87 -20.55
N ILE A 189 -20.81 3.08 -19.23
CA ILE A 189 -20.48 4.35 -18.57
C ILE A 189 -18.99 4.44 -18.28
N LEU A 190 -18.40 3.42 -17.70
CA LEU A 190 -16.99 3.43 -17.31
C LEU A 190 -16.02 3.61 -18.51
N PRO A 191 -16.22 2.95 -19.68
CA PRO A 191 -15.41 3.24 -20.87
C PRO A 191 -15.50 4.68 -21.35
N MET A 192 -16.71 5.26 -21.36
CA MET A 192 -16.95 6.63 -21.76
C MET A 192 -16.24 7.62 -20.84
N LEU A 193 -16.37 7.44 -19.51
CA LEU A 193 -15.69 8.27 -18.52
C LEU A 193 -14.16 8.14 -18.63
N ALA A 194 -13.64 6.94 -18.85
CA ALA A 194 -12.22 6.71 -19.01
C ALA A 194 -11.66 7.38 -20.29
N GLN A 195 -12.42 7.43 -21.38
CA GLN A 195 -12.02 8.20 -22.58
C GLN A 195 -12.07 9.70 -22.32
N ALA A 196 -13.11 10.21 -21.67
CA ALA A 196 -13.19 11.62 -21.26
C ALA A 196 -11.99 12.02 -20.38
N GLY A 197 -11.46 11.10 -19.56
CA GLY A 197 -10.26 11.32 -18.74
C GLY A 197 -8.96 11.54 -19.53
N LYS A 198 -8.94 11.31 -20.85
CA LYS A 198 -7.82 11.71 -21.71
C LYS A 198 -7.88 13.21 -22.05
N ILE A 199 -9.08 13.77 -22.13
CA ILE A 199 -9.34 15.13 -22.63
C ILE A 199 -9.46 16.10 -21.46
N ILE A 200 -10.20 15.71 -20.42
CA ILE A 200 -10.48 16.54 -19.23
C ILE A 200 -10.10 15.81 -17.93
N PRO A 201 -8.80 15.50 -17.73
CA PRO A 201 -8.33 14.63 -16.63
C PRO A 201 -8.68 15.14 -15.22
N SER A 202 -8.73 16.45 -15.04
CA SER A 202 -9.02 17.10 -13.76
C SER A 202 -10.51 17.14 -13.38
N LYS A 203 -11.41 16.79 -14.31
CA LYS A 203 -12.85 16.81 -14.05
C LYS A 203 -13.23 15.84 -12.95
N VAL A 204 -13.93 16.34 -11.92
CA VAL A 204 -14.51 15.54 -10.85
C VAL A 204 -15.75 14.82 -11.37
N VAL A 205 -15.85 13.52 -11.15
CA VAL A 205 -17.00 12.67 -11.54
C VAL A 205 -17.77 12.15 -10.34
N VAL A 206 -17.11 12.01 -9.19
CA VAL A 206 -17.75 11.75 -7.91
C VAL A 206 -17.32 12.88 -6.98
N GLY A 207 -18.28 13.63 -6.48
CA GLY A 207 -18.04 14.70 -5.52
C GLY A 207 -17.84 14.18 -4.10
N ARG A 208 -17.46 15.09 -3.19
CA ARG A 208 -17.44 14.81 -1.75
C ARG A 208 -18.86 14.55 -1.27
N SER A 209 -19.05 13.58 -0.39
CA SER A 209 -20.35 13.33 0.24
C SER A 209 -20.75 14.49 1.15
N LYS A 210 -22.04 14.69 1.32
CA LYS A 210 -22.61 15.65 2.31
C LYS A 210 -22.75 15.06 3.70
N THR A 211 -22.71 13.72 3.79
CA THR A 211 -22.78 12.95 5.04
C THR A 211 -21.54 12.06 5.14
N PRO A 212 -21.14 11.67 6.35
CA PRO A 212 -20.06 10.67 6.50
C PRO A 212 -20.40 9.41 5.72
N ASP A 213 -19.41 8.89 5.02
CA ASP A 213 -19.57 7.68 4.24
C ASP A 213 -19.77 6.46 5.19
N LEU A 214 -20.62 5.53 4.79
CA LEU A 214 -21.04 4.42 5.65
C LEU A 214 -19.88 3.49 6.01
N TYR A 215 -18.86 3.37 5.13
CA TYR A 215 -17.65 2.64 5.47
C TYR A 215 -16.83 3.39 6.54
N ALA A 216 -16.66 4.70 6.45
CA ALA A 216 -16.01 5.48 7.50
C ALA A 216 -16.80 5.40 8.83
N GLN A 217 -18.13 5.33 8.77
CA GLN A 217 -18.97 5.11 9.95
C GLN A 217 -18.75 3.74 10.60
N SER A 218 -18.47 2.69 9.82
CA SER A 218 -18.16 1.35 10.35
C SER A 218 -16.79 1.28 11.03
N LEU A 219 -15.88 2.21 10.73
CA LEU A 219 -14.54 2.24 11.28
C LEU A 219 -14.40 3.16 12.50
N LEU A 220 -14.89 4.41 12.39
CA LEU A 220 -14.64 5.46 13.37
C LEU A 220 -15.46 5.30 14.64
N LYS A 221 -14.76 5.38 15.77
CA LYS A 221 -15.35 5.32 17.12
C LYS A 221 -16.40 6.41 17.39
N LYS A 222 -16.24 7.57 16.78
CA LYS A 222 -17.24 8.66 16.88
C LYS A 222 -18.58 8.33 16.20
N TYR A 223 -18.65 7.22 15.43
CA TYR A 223 -19.88 6.70 14.82
C TYR A 223 -20.19 5.30 15.37
N HIS A 224 -19.92 4.24 14.61
CA HIS A 224 -20.30 2.85 14.96
C HIS A 224 -19.09 1.91 15.03
N GLY A 225 -17.89 2.41 14.74
CA GLY A 225 -16.66 1.64 14.74
C GLY A 225 -15.91 1.64 16.07
N LYS A 226 -14.65 1.16 16.04
CA LYS A 226 -13.78 1.05 17.22
C LYS A 226 -12.47 1.83 17.06
N TRP A 227 -12.23 2.45 15.90
CA TRP A 227 -10.95 3.02 15.53
C TRP A 227 -10.97 4.54 15.54
N ASP A 228 -9.81 5.12 15.84
CA ASP A 228 -9.55 6.54 15.70
C ASP A 228 -8.41 6.74 14.71
N TYR A 229 -8.56 7.70 13.82
CA TYR A 229 -7.54 8.11 12.85
C TYR A 229 -7.73 9.58 12.46
N ASP A 230 -6.70 10.18 11.86
CA ASP A 230 -6.75 11.55 11.37
C ASP A 230 -7.68 11.66 10.15
N THR A 231 -8.81 12.34 10.34
CA THR A 231 -9.82 12.53 9.28
C THR A 231 -9.41 13.60 8.27
N GLU A 232 -8.32 14.32 8.48
CA GLU A 232 -7.72 15.17 7.45
C GLU A 232 -6.94 14.36 6.44
N TRP A 233 -6.33 13.25 6.87
CA TRP A 233 -5.58 12.34 6.02
C TRP A 233 -6.42 11.20 5.43
N LYS A 234 -7.42 10.72 6.16
CA LYS A 234 -8.41 9.73 5.71
C LYS A 234 -9.81 10.32 5.89
N LYS A 235 -10.36 10.87 4.81
CA LYS A 235 -11.59 11.66 4.83
C LYS A 235 -12.81 10.79 5.12
N ASP A 236 -13.55 11.10 6.18
CA ASP A 236 -14.78 10.41 6.53
C ASP A 236 -15.99 10.81 5.65
N PHE A 237 -15.93 11.94 4.95
CA PHE A 237 -16.89 12.36 3.94
C PHE A 237 -16.49 11.95 2.51
N GLY A 238 -15.54 11.01 2.38
CA GLY A 238 -14.98 10.63 1.12
C GLY A 238 -14.13 11.72 0.46
N HIS A 239 -13.54 11.42 -0.68
CA HIS A 239 -12.72 12.34 -1.45
C HIS A 239 -13.20 12.41 -2.90
N PRO A 240 -13.18 13.58 -3.55
CA PRO A 240 -13.58 13.70 -4.95
C PRO A 240 -12.77 12.80 -5.87
N ILE A 241 -13.44 12.04 -6.73
CA ILE A 241 -12.80 11.19 -7.74
C ILE A 241 -12.73 11.97 -9.06
N ARG A 242 -11.52 12.08 -9.60
CA ARG A 242 -11.24 12.72 -10.90
C ARG A 242 -11.18 11.69 -12.02
N LEU A 243 -11.49 12.11 -13.23
CA LEU A 243 -11.44 11.25 -14.43
C LEU A 243 -10.04 10.66 -14.68
N ALA A 244 -8.97 11.38 -14.36
CA ALA A 244 -7.59 10.86 -14.48
C ALA A 244 -7.38 9.62 -13.60
N TRP A 245 -7.81 9.68 -12.34
CA TRP A 245 -7.73 8.58 -11.39
C TRP A 245 -8.57 7.38 -11.86
N LEU A 246 -9.84 7.61 -12.21
CA LEU A 246 -10.75 6.56 -12.68
C LEU A 246 -10.20 5.84 -13.91
N ARG A 247 -9.61 6.59 -14.87
CA ARG A 247 -8.95 6.03 -16.04
C ARG A 247 -7.73 5.18 -15.66
N ALA A 248 -6.89 5.67 -14.74
CA ALA A 248 -5.70 4.95 -14.29
C ALA A 248 -6.07 3.62 -13.61
N ILE A 249 -7.07 3.63 -12.71
CA ILE A 249 -7.59 2.44 -12.04
C ILE A 249 -8.16 1.45 -13.05
N ARG A 250 -9.05 1.92 -13.96
CA ARG A 250 -9.62 1.03 -14.99
C ARG A 250 -8.56 0.37 -15.85
N SER A 251 -7.52 1.10 -16.23
CA SER A 251 -6.39 0.53 -16.98
C SER A 251 -5.66 -0.56 -16.16
N GLY A 252 -5.53 -0.36 -14.86
CA GLY A 252 -4.98 -1.34 -13.94
C GLY A 252 -5.87 -2.59 -13.85
N HIS A 253 -7.18 -2.42 -13.62
CA HIS A 253 -8.16 -3.51 -13.57
C HIS A 253 -8.11 -4.38 -14.83
N GLN A 254 -8.13 -3.78 -16.01
CA GLN A 254 -8.05 -4.50 -17.28
C GLN A 254 -6.81 -5.40 -17.41
N ARG A 255 -5.72 -5.04 -16.73
CA ARG A 255 -4.49 -5.83 -16.71
C ARG A 255 -4.59 -6.99 -15.71
N VAL A 256 -4.96 -6.72 -14.46
CA VAL A 256 -5.06 -7.77 -13.43
C VAL A 256 -6.12 -8.81 -13.77
N GLN A 257 -7.22 -8.41 -14.40
CA GLN A 257 -8.32 -9.29 -14.82
C GLN A 257 -7.92 -10.29 -15.91
N ARG A 258 -6.82 -10.04 -16.63
CA ARG A 258 -6.22 -11.01 -17.60
C ARG A 258 -5.36 -12.07 -16.92
N GLY A 259 -5.04 -11.88 -15.63
CA GLY A 259 -4.07 -12.68 -14.89
C GLY A 259 -2.66 -12.11 -15.01
N LEU A 260 -1.87 -12.20 -13.93
CA LEU A 260 -0.53 -11.59 -13.87
C LEU A 260 0.61 -12.61 -13.82
N GLN A 261 0.34 -13.89 -13.57
CA GLN A 261 1.33 -14.97 -13.48
C GLN A 261 2.43 -14.67 -12.44
N LEU A 262 2.04 -14.15 -11.26
CA LEU A 262 2.96 -13.95 -10.16
C LEU A 262 3.44 -15.30 -9.63
N SER A 263 4.74 -15.42 -9.36
CA SER A 263 5.38 -16.68 -8.98
C SER A 263 5.44 -16.92 -7.48
N MET A 264 5.46 -15.85 -6.67
CA MET A 264 5.49 -15.98 -5.22
C MET A 264 4.14 -16.48 -4.67
N PRO A 265 4.13 -17.13 -3.49
CA PRO A 265 2.91 -17.46 -2.76
C PRO A 265 2.11 -16.20 -2.42
N ILE A 266 0.79 -16.29 -2.55
CA ILE A 266 -0.15 -15.18 -2.34
C ILE A 266 -1.21 -15.61 -1.33
N LEU A 267 -1.35 -14.87 -0.23
CA LEU A 267 -2.52 -14.92 0.65
C LEU A 267 -3.51 -13.85 0.21
N LEU A 268 -4.67 -14.27 -0.29
CA LEU A 268 -5.77 -13.41 -0.70
C LEU A 268 -6.87 -13.46 0.35
N MET A 269 -7.13 -12.37 1.04
CA MET A 269 -8.19 -12.27 2.04
C MET A 269 -9.26 -11.28 1.61
N SER A 270 -10.52 -11.57 1.90
CA SER A 270 -11.67 -10.67 1.74
C SER A 270 -12.71 -10.92 2.81
N SER A 271 -13.66 -10.00 2.98
CA SER A 271 -14.91 -10.32 3.67
C SER A 271 -15.61 -11.53 3.02
N ASP A 272 -16.53 -12.15 3.72
CA ASP A 272 -17.39 -13.22 3.18
C ASP A 272 -18.55 -12.68 2.35
N LYS A 273 -18.95 -11.42 2.56
CA LYS A 273 -20.07 -10.78 1.86
C LYS A 273 -19.83 -9.29 1.59
N SER A 274 -20.48 -8.80 0.54
CA SER A 274 -20.58 -7.39 0.22
C SER A 274 -21.97 -6.86 0.46
N LEU A 275 -22.08 -5.61 0.90
CA LEU A 275 -23.35 -4.89 0.96
C LEU A 275 -23.22 -3.54 0.26
N ARG A 276 -24.20 -3.18 -0.55
CA ARG A 276 -24.28 -1.83 -1.11
C ARG A 276 -24.62 -0.83 -0.01
N ALA A 277 -23.69 0.07 0.25
CA ALA A 277 -23.90 1.19 1.16
C ALA A 277 -24.98 2.13 0.61
N ALA A 278 -26.10 2.26 1.29
CA ALA A 278 -27.20 3.14 0.88
C ALA A 278 -28.02 3.64 2.09
N GLY A 279 -28.49 4.88 2.00
CA GLY A 279 -29.34 5.47 3.02
C GLY A 279 -28.60 5.79 4.33
N THR A 280 -29.19 5.37 5.46
CA THR A 280 -28.67 5.58 6.81
C THR A 280 -27.99 4.31 7.31
N TRP A 281 -27.21 4.44 8.39
CA TRP A 281 -26.54 3.33 9.06
C TRP A 281 -27.50 2.19 9.42
N ARG A 282 -27.02 0.97 9.23
CA ARG A 282 -27.66 -0.28 9.68
C ARG A 282 -26.61 -1.19 10.29
N PRO A 283 -26.94 -2.00 11.31
CA PRO A 283 -25.96 -2.85 12.00
C PRO A 283 -25.19 -3.80 11.06
N GLU A 284 -25.83 -4.34 10.03
CA GLU A 284 -25.18 -5.24 9.07
C GLU A 284 -24.07 -4.59 8.25
N TYR A 285 -23.99 -3.26 8.22
CA TYR A 285 -22.87 -2.53 7.62
C TYR A 285 -21.56 -2.66 8.43
N GLY A 286 -21.65 -3.05 9.70
CA GLY A 286 -20.50 -3.38 10.54
C GLY A 286 -19.96 -4.80 10.31
N GLU A 287 -20.50 -5.58 9.36
CA GLU A 287 -20.21 -7.00 9.16
C GLU A 287 -20.04 -7.37 7.69
N ALA A 288 -19.68 -6.44 6.82
CA ALA A 288 -19.56 -6.66 5.39
C ALA A 288 -18.58 -5.70 4.72
N ASP A 289 -18.09 -6.06 3.53
CA ASP A 289 -17.42 -5.11 2.66
C ASP A 289 -18.45 -4.15 2.03
N LEU A 290 -18.35 -2.85 2.35
CA LEU A 290 -19.23 -1.80 1.81
C LEU A 290 -18.62 -1.10 0.58
N VAL A 291 -17.39 -1.47 0.22
CA VAL A 291 -16.60 -0.77 -0.81
C VAL A 291 -16.53 -1.60 -2.09
N LEU A 292 -16.20 -2.88 -1.97
CA LEU A 292 -15.95 -3.78 -3.10
C LEU A 292 -16.93 -4.95 -3.14
N ASP A 293 -17.05 -5.56 -4.33
CA ASP A 293 -17.69 -6.85 -4.47
C ASP A 293 -16.69 -7.98 -4.15
N VAL A 294 -16.97 -8.75 -3.10
CA VAL A 294 -16.09 -9.84 -2.65
C VAL A 294 -16.00 -10.97 -3.68
N GLU A 295 -17.03 -11.18 -4.52
CA GLU A 295 -16.98 -12.16 -5.60
C GLU A 295 -15.95 -11.77 -6.66
N ASP A 296 -15.85 -10.49 -6.99
CA ASP A 296 -14.82 -9.99 -7.92
C ASP A 296 -13.43 -10.03 -7.30
N ILE A 297 -13.28 -9.74 -6.00
CA ILE A 297 -12.01 -9.94 -5.28
C ILE A 297 -11.55 -11.39 -5.42
N GLN A 298 -12.41 -12.34 -5.09
CA GLN A 298 -12.09 -13.77 -5.14
C GLN A 298 -11.82 -14.25 -6.57
N ARG A 299 -12.64 -13.82 -7.52
CA ARG A 299 -12.55 -14.23 -8.93
C ARG A 299 -11.25 -13.75 -9.60
N TYR A 300 -10.92 -12.48 -9.45
CA TYR A 300 -9.73 -11.92 -10.08
C TYR A 300 -8.46 -12.17 -9.27
N GLY A 301 -8.57 -12.18 -7.94
CA GLY A 301 -7.46 -12.45 -7.06
C GLY A 301 -6.85 -13.84 -7.27
N ARG A 302 -7.68 -14.88 -7.46
CA ARG A 302 -7.23 -16.25 -7.77
C ARG A 302 -6.46 -16.37 -9.09
N ARG A 303 -6.53 -15.37 -9.96
CA ARG A 303 -5.86 -15.33 -11.27
C ARG A 303 -4.55 -14.53 -11.25
N LEU A 304 -4.13 -14.00 -10.09
CA LEU A 304 -2.90 -13.22 -9.97
C LEU A 304 -1.64 -14.09 -10.08
N GLY A 305 -1.72 -15.35 -9.64
CA GLY A 305 -0.58 -16.28 -9.66
C GLY A 305 -1.02 -17.73 -9.62
N SER A 306 -0.05 -18.65 -9.63
CA SER A 306 -0.27 -20.10 -9.54
C SER A 306 -0.45 -20.60 -8.11
N HIS A 307 0.03 -19.84 -7.12
CA HIS A 307 0.03 -20.21 -5.71
C HIS A 307 -0.77 -19.20 -4.89
N VAL A 308 -2.10 -19.25 -5.00
CA VAL A 308 -3.01 -18.33 -4.31
C VAL A 308 -3.85 -19.11 -3.30
N GLU A 309 -3.59 -18.85 -2.02
CA GLU A 309 -4.48 -19.22 -0.92
C GLU A 309 -5.52 -18.12 -0.78
N ALA A 310 -6.80 -18.44 -1.02
CA ALA A 310 -7.87 -17.45 -1.03
C ALA A 310 -8.88 -17.72 0.09
N VAL A 311 -8.98 -16.79 1.01
CA VAL A 311 -9.73 -16.89 2.27
C VAL A 311 -10.84 -15.85 2.31
N ARG A 312 -12.00 -16.24 2.85
CA ARG A 312 -13.10 -15.34 3.20
C ARG A 312 -13.21 -15.25 4.71
N ILE A 313 -13.26 -14.05 5.23
CA ILE A 313 -13.38 -13.77 6.66
C ILE A 313 -14.85 -13.45 6.97
N PRO A 314 -15.57 -14.33 7.68
CA PRO A 314 -16.95 -14.07 8.07
C PRO A 314 -17.08 -12.78 8.86
N ARG A 315 -18.06 -11.95 8.52
CA ARG A 315 -18.31 -10.65 9.16
C ARG A 315 -17.17 -9.64 9.08
N GLY A 316 -16.20 -9.86 8.16
CA GLY A 316 -15.08 -8.96 7.93
C GLY A 316 -15.53 -7.66 7.29
N LEU A 317 -14.90 -6.54 7.65
CA LEU A 317 -15.05 -5.26 6.95
C LEU A 317 -14.21 -5.25 5.66
N HIS A 318 -14.29 -4.16 4.89
CA HIS A 318 -13.41 -3.95 3.74
C HIS A 318 -11.93 -3.98 4.13
N ASP A 319 -11.52 -3.34 5.22
CA ASP A 319 -10.23 -3.58 5.85
C ASP A 319 -10.40 -4.61 6.98
N LEU A 320 -9.95 -5.82 6.75
CA LEU A 320 -10.13 -6.95 7.67
C LEU A 320 -9.45 -6.72 9.02
N PHE A 321 -8.31 -6.01 9.02
CA PHE A 321 -7.56 -5.66 10.24
C PHE A 321 -8.16 -4.49 11.01
N LEU A 322 -9.25 -3.93 10.50
CA LEU A 322 -10.09 -2.92 11.17
C LEU A 322 -11.51 -3.45 11.45
N SER A 323 -11.75 -4.74 11.31
CA SER A 323 -13.06 -5.34 11.61
C SER A 323 -13.48 -5.05 13.04
N THR A 324 -14.74 -4.69 13.22
CA THR A 324 -15.33 -4.41 14.54
C THR A 324 -15.81 -5.67 15.25
N ASP A 325 -16.11 -6.72 14.49
CA ASP A 325 -16.36 -8.05 15.02
C ASP A 325 -15.04 -8.69 15.47
N SER A 326 -14.98 -9.15 16.73
CA SER A 326 -13.74 -9.70 17.32
C SER A 326 -13.30 -10.98 16.64
N THR A 327 -14.24 -11.84 16.24
CA THR A 327 -13.92 -13.10 15.57
C THR A 327 -13.35 -12.84 14.17
N ALA A 328 -13.95 -11.92 13.42
CA ALA A 328 -13.43 -11.51 12.11
C ALA A 328 -12.02 -10.91 12.22
N TYR A 329 -11.81 -10.04 13.22
CA TYR A 329 -10.53 -9.43 13.51
C TYR A 329 -9.46 -10.48 13.83
N GLU A 330 -9.74 -11.41 14.75
CA GLU A 330 -8.82 -12.49 15.14
C GLU A 330 -8.51 -13.44 13.98
N LEU A 331 -9.52 -13.82 13.18
CA LEU A 331 -9.33 -14.68 12.01
C LEU A 331 -8.39 -14.04 10.96
N ALA A 332 -8.50 -12.72 10.75
CA ALA A 332 -7.60 -12.02 9.83
C ALA A 332 -6.13 -12.15 10.28
N TYR A 333 -5.84 -11.99 11.56
CA TYR A 333 -4.49 -12.20 12.12
C TYR A 333 -4.06 -13.66 12.09
N GLN A 334 -4.95 -14.60 12.40
CA GLN A 334 -4.63 -16.04 12.33
C GLN A 334 -4.19 -16.45 10.92
N HIS A 335 -4.92 -16.03 9.88
CA HIS A 335 -4.53 -16.32 8.51
C HIS A 335 -3.22 -15.62 8.10
N LEU A 336 -3.02 -14.36 8.52
CA LEU A 336 -1.77 -13.65 8.28
C LEU A 336 -0.59 -14.40 8.88
N PHE A 337 -0.65 -14.74 10.17
CA PHE A 337 0.46 -15.38 10.86
C PHE A 337 0.67 -16.82 10.42
N SER A 338 -0.39 -17.58 10.17
CA SER A 338 -0.30 -18.92 9.57
C SER A 338 0.45 -18.89 8.23
N PHE A 339 0.13 -17.90 7.38
CA PHE A 339 0.84 -17.73 6.11
C PHE A 339 2.32 -17.36 6.31
N LEU A 340 2.63 -16.43 7.22
CA LEU A 340 4.01 -16.03 7.52
C LEU A 340 4.84 -17.20 8.10
N ASP A 341 4.22 -18.08 8.86
CA ASP A 341 4.86 -19.24 9.50
C ASP A 341 5.20 -20.34 8.50
N THR A 342 4.54 -20.42 7.33
CA THR A 342 4.91 -21.37 6.27
C THR A 342 6.34 -21.14 5.74
N PHE A 343 6.93 -19.98 6.01
CA PHE A 343 8.30 -19.59 5.63
C PHE A 343 9.26 -19.50 6.83
N ALA A 344 8.83 -19.90 8.04
CA ALA A 344 9.71 -19.96 9.19
C ALA A 344 10.57 -21.26 9.10
N HIS A 345 11.83 -21.11 8.73
CA HIS A 345 12.81 -22.20 8.64
C HIS A 345 13.80 -22.15 9.79
#